data_00ae02f5ca9e9d0705b53a2de1e4a3ce
#
_entry.id   00ae02f5ca9e9d0705b53a2de1e4a3ce
#
_cell.length_a   1.000
_cell.length_b   1.000
_cell.length_c   1.000
_cell.angle_alpha   90.00
_cell.angle_beta   90.00
_cell.angle_gamma   90.00
#
_symmetry.space_group_name_H-M   'P 1'
#
loop_
_entity.id
_entity.type
_entity.pdbx_description
1 polymer ?
#
loop_
_entity_poly.entity_id
_entity_poly.type
_entity_poly.pdbx_seq_one_letter_code
_entity_poly.pdbx_strand_id
1 'polypeptide(L)'
;SDYELKPNEVFTTPEFIFTFSNNGTGEASRNLHAWARNHQLKDGQGDRMTLLNNWENTYFKFDEKLLAELMKEAKHLGVDMFLLDDGWFGNKHPRNSDNAGLGDWEVMKSKLPGGIPALVKSAKEAGVKFGIWIEPEMINPKSELFEKHPDWAITLPNRETYYYRNQLVLDLSNPKVQDFVFSVVDNILTANPEVAFFKWDCNSPITNIYSPYLKNKQGQLYIDHVRGIYNVLERIKDKYPNVPMMLCSGGGARCDYEALKYFTEFWCSDNTDPIERLFIQWGFSQIFPAKAMDAHVTSWNKKTSVKFRTDVASMLSLIHI
;
A
#
# COMPACT_ATOMS: atom_id res chain seq x y z
N SER A 1 11.38 -14.80 18.50
CA SER A 1 10.46 -13.87 19.21
C SER A 1 10.03 -14.53 20.49
N ASP A 2 10.09 -13.80 21.59
CA ASP A 2 9.62 -14.26 22.89
C ASP A 2 8.38 -13.44 23.24
N TYR A 3 7.33 -14.10 23.71
CA TYR A 3 6.11 -13.46 24.17
C TYR A 3 5.86 -13.82 25.63
N GLU A 4 5.81 -12.80 26.49
CA GLU A 4 5.55 -12.98 27.91
C GLU A 4 4.04 -13.03 28.16
N LEU A 5 3.53 -14.22 28.56
CA LEU A 5 2.15 -14.39 29.01
C LEU A 5 2.08 -14.24 30.52
N LYS A 6 1.25 -13.34 31.00
CA LYS A 6 0.91 -13.26 32.43
C LYS A 6 -0.10 -14.33 32.83
N PRO A 7 -0.21 -14.63 34.12
CA PRO A 7 -1.27 -15.54 34.59
C PRO A 7 -2.65 -15.08 34.11
N ASN A 8 -3.43 -16.01 33.56
CA ASN A 8 -4.77 -15.80 32.97
C ASN A 8 -4.80 -14.97 31.66
N GLU A 9 -3.66 -14.62 31.08
CA GLU A 9 -3.60 -14.03 29.75
C GLU A 9 -3.71 -15.10 28.67
N VAL A 10 -4.41 -14.79 27.58
CA VAL A 10 -4.58 -15.71 26.43
C VAL A 10 -3.83 -15.14 25.23
N PHE A 11 -2.98 -15.97 24.63
CA PHE A 11 -2.35 -15.66 23.35
C PHE A 11 -3.14 -16.33 22.22
N THR A 12 -3.71 -15.52 21.36
CA THR A 12 -4.38 -16.00 20.14
C THR A 12 -3.40 -15.95 18.97
N THR A 13 -3.18 -17.10 18.34
CA THR A 13 -2.38 -17.20 17.11
C THR A 13 -3.17 -16.68 15.91
N PRO A 14 -2.50 -16.26 14.82
CA PRO A 14 -3.17 -16.10 13.54
C PRO A 14 -3.90 -17.37 13.10
N GLU A 15 -4.97 -17.20 12.35
CA GLU A 15 -5.68 -18.33 11.74
C GLU A 15 -4.80 -19.02 10.70
N PHE A 16 -4.85 -20.34 10.67
CA PHE A 16 -4.18 -21.16 9.67
C PHE A 16 -5.22 -21.85 8.79
N ILE A 17 -5.07 -21.70 7.47
CA ILE A 17 -6.01 -22.21 6.48
C ILE A 17 -5.32 -23.30 5.66
N PHE A 18 -6.01 -24.41 5.47
CA PHE A 18 -5.57 -25.48 4.59
C PHE A 18 -6.73 -26.02 3.77
N THR A 19 -6.41 -26.64 2.65
CA THR A 19 -7.37 -27.31 1.80
C THR A 19 -6.87 -28.69 1.42
N PHE A 20 -7.80 -29.55 1.02
CA PHE A 20 -7.51 -30.88 0.51
C PHE A 20 -8.15 -31.06 -0.87
N SER A 21 -7.48 -31.79 -1.75
CA SER A 21 -8.01 -32.18 -3.05
C SER A 21 -7.48 -33.53 -3.46
N ASN A 22 -8.33 -34.38 -4.00
CA ASN A 22 -7.98 -35.65 -4.66
C ASN A 22 -7.83 -35.49 -6.19
N ASN A 23 -8.04 -34.27 -6.73
CA ASN A 23 -7.97 -33.95 -8.16
C ASN A 23 -6.78 -33.01 -8.48
N GLY A 24 -5.72 -33.05 -7.66
CA GLY A 24 -4.48 -32.32 -7.88
C GLY A 24 -4.49 -30.87 -7.36
N THR A 25 -3.35 -30.20 -7.53
CA THR A 25 -3.08 -28.87 -6.97
C THR A 25 -3.96 -27.76 -7.54
N GLY A 26 -4.38 -27.89 -8.81
CA GLY A 26 -5.26 -26.90 -9.44
C GLY A 26 -6.63 -26.82 -8.77
N GLU A 27 -7.21 -27.93 -8.28
CA GLU A 27 -8.44 -27.89 -7.50
C GLU A 27 -8.18 -27.31 -6.11
N ALA A 28 -7.08 -27.68 -5.45
CA ALA A 28 -6.69 -27.08 -4.19
C ALA A 28 -6.58 -25.54 -4.28
N SER A 29 -5.94 -25.03 -5.35
CA SER A 29 -5.89 -23.58 -5.62
C SER A 29 -7.30 -22.98 -5.78
N ARG A 30 -8.17 -23.60 -6.57
CA ARG A 30 -9.55 -23.11 -6.76
C ARG A 30 -10.36 -23.11 -5.47
N ASN A 31 -10.16 -24.07 -4.57
CA ASN A 31 -10.80 -24.10 -3.26
C ASN A 31 -10.37 -22.89 -2.42
N LEU A 32 -9.06 -22.59 -2.36
CA LEU A 32 -8.55 -21.40 -1.69
C LEU A 32 -9.08 -20.09 -2.31
N HIS A 33 -9.13 -20.01 -3.65
CA HIS A 33 -9.68 -18.85 -4.36
C HIS A 33 -11.15 -18.63 -4.06
N ALA A 34 -11.95 -19.70 -4.06
CA ALA A 34 -13.37 -19.61 -3.75
C ALA A 34 -13.59 -19.18 -2.30
N TRP A 35 -12.85 -19.79 -1.37
CA TRP A 35 -12.90 -19.40 0.03
C TRP A 35 -12.49 -17.92 0.22
N ALA A 36 -11.38 -17.50 -0.38
CA ALA A 36 -10.92 -16.12 -0.27
C ALA A 36 -11.96 -15.11 -0.78
N ARG A 37 -12.54 -15.33 -1.97
CA ARG A 37 -13.55 -14.43 -2.53
C ARG A 37 -14.83 -14.36 -1.71
N ASN A 38 -15.22 -15.47 -1.07
CA ASN A 38 -16.49 -15.54 -0.38
C ASN A 38 -16.40 -15.11 1.10
N HIS A 39 -15.23 -15.21 1.72
CA HIS A 39 -15.12 -15.10 3.17
C HIS A 39 -14.02 -14.14 3.66
N GLN A 40 -13.01 -13.85 2.85
CA GLN A 40 -11.82 -13.15 3.33
C GLN A 40 -11.51 -11.85 2.60
N LEU A 41 -11.60 -11.84 1.29
CA LEU A 41 -11.23 -10.69 0.47
C LEU A 41 -12.25 -9.55 0.65
N LYS A 42 -11.78 -8.36 1.01
CA LYS A 42 -12.63 -7.16 1.03
C LYS A 42 -13.26 -6.97 -0.34
N ASP A 43 -14.59 -6.87 -0.36
CA ASP A 43 -15.35 -6.78 -1.59
C ASP A 43 -15.00 -7.87 -2.63
N GLY A 44 -14.94 -9.13 -2.17
CA GLY A 44 -14.48 -10.27 -2.98
C GLY A 44 -15.34 -10.58 -4.21
N GLN A 45 -16.57 -10.07 -4.26
CA GLN A 45 -17.50 -10.21 -5.41
C GLN A 45 -17.59 -8.95 -6.26
N GLY A 46 -17.20 -7.78 -5.74
CA GLY A 46 -17.28 -6.50 -6.44
C GLY A 46 -16.30 -6.37 -7.61
N ASP A 47 -16.54 -5.40 -8.46
CA ASP A 47 -15.67 -5.10 -9.59
C ASP A 47 -14.40 -4.37 -9.16
N ARG A 48 -13.38 -4.43 -10.00
CA ARG A 48 -12.13 -3.69 -9.83
C ARG A 48 -12.03 -2.61 -10.89
N MET A 49 -11.45 -1.48 -10.53
CA MET A 49 -11.26 -0.35 -11.43
C MET A 49 -9.96 -0.49 -12.20
N THR A 50 -9.97 -0.13 -13.48
CA THR A 50 -8.74 0.12 -14.23
C THR A 50 -8.20 1.48 -13.87
N LEU A 51 -6.87 1.66 -13.86
CA LEU A 51 -6.27 2.93 -13.46
C LEU A 51 -5.03 3.31 -14.27
N LEU A 52 -4.81 4.62 -14.42
CA LEU A 52 -3.56 5.21 -14.85
C LEU A 52 -2.79 5.69 -13.63
N ASN A 53 -1.55 5.21 -13.45
CA ASN A 53 -0.64 5.64 -12.39
C ASN A 53 0.46 6.53 -12.99
N ASN A 54 0.79 7.65 -12.35
CA ASN A 54 1.78 8.58 -12.90
C ASN A 54 3.23 8.17 -12.63
N TRP A 55 3.51 7.15 -11.79
CA TRP A 55 4.87 6.89 -11.30
C TRP A 55 5.88 6.64 -12.42
N GLU A 56 5.64 5.70 -13.32
CA GLU A 56 6.58 5.41 -14.42
C GLU A 56 6.76 6.58 -15.41
N ASN A 57 5.79 7.47 -15.49
CA ASN A 57 5.84 8.63 -16.39
C ASN A 57 6.59 9.81 -15.79
N THR A 58 6.36 10.14 -14.53
CA THR A 58 6.80 11.41 -13.95
C THR A 58 7.79 11.25 -12.79
N TYR A 59 7.79 10.11 -12.11
CA TYR A 59 8.44 9.95 -10.80
C TYR A 59 8.04 11.13 -9.88
N PHE A 60 9.03 11.79 -9.27
CA PHE A 60 8.82 12.97 -8.43
C PHE A 60 8.62 14.29 -9.21
N LYS A 61 8.73 14.27 -10.55
CA LYS A 61 8.71 15.49 -11.39
C LYS A 61 7.34 15.72 -11.99
N PHE A 62 6.43 16.26 -11.22
CA PHE A 62 5.10 16.66 -11.67
C PHE A 62 4.64 17.94 -10.98
N ASP A 63 3.63 18.57 -11.55
CA ASP A 63 2.88 19.68 -10.99
C ASP A 63 1.37 19.47 -11.23
N GLU A 64 0.56 20.35 -10.68
CA GLU A 64 -0.90 20.28 -10.78
C GLU A 64 -1.40 20.30 -12.23
N LYS A 65 -0.75 21.06 -13.10
CA LYS A 65 -1.11 21.16 -14.53
C LYS A 65 -0.86 19.85 -15.27
N LEU A 66 0.33 19.27 -15.11
CA LEU A 66 0.69 17.99 -15.73
C LEU A 66 -0.24 16.87 -15.27
N LEU A 67 -0.57 16.83 -13.96
CA LEU A 67 -1.49 15.82 -13.44
C LEU A 67 -2.90 15.97 -14.05
N ALA A 68 -3.40 17.20 -14.22
CA ALA A 68 -4.69 17.44 -14.88
C ALA A 68 -4.68 17.01 -16.36
N GLU A 69 -3.56 17.16 -17.06
CA GLU A 69 -3.40 16.64 -18.43
C GLU A 69 -3.43 15.10 -18.44
N LEU A 70 -2.68 14.43 -17.53
CA LEU A 70 -2.68 12.97 -17.42
C LEU A 70 -4.07 12.40 -17.05
N MET A 71 -4.88 13.10 -16.26
CA MET A 71 -6.26 12.70 -15.97
C MET A 71 -7.14 12.69 -17.23
N LYS A 72 -6.93 13.64 -18.16
CA LYS A 72 -7.63 13.63 -19.45
C LYS A 72 -7.18 12.47 -20.33
N GLU A 73 -5.87 12.18 -20.33
CA GLU A 73 -5.34 11.01 -21.06
C GLU A 73 -5.87 9.69 -20.45
N ALA A 74 -5.99 9.59 -19.12
CA ALA A 74 -6.62 8.45 -18.46
C ALA A 74 -8.05 8.20 -19.01
N LYS A 75 -8.83 9.27 -19.21
CA LYS A 75 -10.16 9.17 -19.82
C LYS A 75 -10.12 8.72 -21.28
N HIS A 76 -9.18 9.24 -22.07
CA HIS A 76 -9.00 8.83 -23.47
C HIS A 76 -8.64 7.32 -23.57
N LEU A 77 -7.84 6.81 -22.64
CA LEU A 77 -7.50 5.39 -22.54
C LEU A 77 -8.70 4.53 -22.10
N GLY A 78 -9.75 5.15 -21.56
CA GLY A 78 -10.93 4.46 -21.09
C GLY A 78 -10.78 3.82 -19.71
N VAL A 79 -9.79 4.22 -18.91
CA VAL A 79 -9.62 3.74 -17.54
C VAL A 79 -10.55 4.48 -16.57
N ASP A 80 -10.87 3.84 -15.44
CA ASP A 80 -11.84 4.34 -14.49
C ASP A 80 -11.28 5.40 -13.53
N MET A 81 -9.96 5.37 -13.31
CA MET A 81 -9.33 6.14 -12.24
C MET A 81 -7.93 6.64 -12.63
N PHE A 82 -7.55 7.80 -12.10
CA PHE A 82 -6.18 8.28 -12.03
C PHE A 82 -5.65 8.10 -10.60
N LEU A 83 -4.48 7.48 -10.45
CA LEU A 83 -3.80 7.28 -9.17
C LEU A 83 -2.55 8.16 -9.09
N LEU A 84 -2.56 9.13 -8.17
CA LEU A 84 -1.38 9.92 -7.83
C LEU A 84 -0.45 9.11 -6.93
N ASP A 85 0.74 8.78 -7.44
CA ASP A 85 1.76 8.04 -6.71
C ASP A 85 2.65 8.96 -5.83
N ASP A 86 3.79 8.48 -5.36
CA ASP A 86 4.70 9.15 -4.43
C ASP A 86 5.15 10.55 -4.90
N GLY A 87 5.44 11.44 -3.95
CA GLY A 87 6.04 12.76 -4.24
C GLY A 87 5.11 13.96 -4.12
N TRP A 88 3.90 13.80 -3.57
CA TRP A 88 2.88 14.86 -3.47
C TRP A 88 2.91 15.66 -2.15
N PHE A 89 3.74 15.27 -1.17
CA PHE A 89 3.69 15.76 0.21
C PHE A 89 5.02 16.33 0.71
N GLY A 90 4.98 16.94 1.90
CA GLY A 90 6.12 17.54 2.59
C GLY A 90 6.38 18.99 2.15
N ASN A 91 6.32 19.93 3.09
CA ASN A 91 6.57 21.34 2.83
C ASN A 91 7.96 21.78 3.31
N LYS A 92 8.32 21.53 4.57
CA LYS A 92 9.64 21.82 5.13
C LYS A 92 10.71 20.87 4.56
N HIS A 93 10.36 19.61 4.43
CA HIS A 93 11.18 18.56 3.85
C HIS A 93 10.49 17.98 2.61
N PRO A 94 10.60 18.64 1.45
CA PRO A 94 9.84 18.25 0.24
C PRO A 94 10.17 16.84 -0.25
N ARG A 95 9.13 16.06 -0.54
CA ARG A 95 9.25 14.71 -1.14
C ARG A 95 9.59 14.81 -2.63
N ASN A 96 10.81 15.30 -2.94
CA ASN A 96 11.35 15.36 -4.30
C ASN A 96 12.27 14.19 -4.65
N SER A 97 12.49 13.31 -3.69
CA SER A 97 13.20 12.04 -3.79
C SER A 97 12.82 11.16 -2.60
N ASP A 98 13.34 9.94 -2.53
CA ASP A 98 13.06 8.99 -1.46
C ASP A 98 13.75 9.28 -0.11
N ASN A 99 14.55 10.35 -0.02
CA ASN A 99 15.37 10.65 1.15
C ASN A 99 14.77 11.65 2.15
N ALA A 100 13.55 12.15 1.87
CA ALA A 100 12.89 13.15 2.71
C ALA A 100 11.36 13.03 2.63
N GLY A 101 10.67 13.60 3.62
CA GLY A 101 9.24 13.88 3.59
C GLY A 101 8.34 12.77 4.14
N LEU A 102 8.74 11.49 4.19
CA LEU A 102 7.91 10.44 4.79
C LEU A 102 7.64 10.77 6.27
N GLY A 103 6.37 10.81 6.62
CA GLY A 103 5.85 11.28 7.90
C GLY A 103 5.10 12.60 7.80
N ASP A 104 5.39 13.44 6.81
CA ASP A 104 4.82 14.78 6.65
C ASP A 104 3.73 14.78 5.56
N TRP A 105 2.55 14.25 5.89
CA TRP A 105 1.45 14.01 4.94
C TRP A 105 0.65 15.25 4.55
N GLU A 106 1.29 16.41 4.58
CA GLU A 106 0.74 17.64 4.05
C GLU A 106 1.12 17.83 2.58
N VAL A 107 0.14 18.26 1.77
CA VAL A 107 0.36 18.51 0.34
C VAL A 107 1.49 19.51 0.14
N MET A 108 2.43 19.18 -0.73
CA MET A 108 3.52 20.06 -1.14
C MET A 108 2.97 21.23 -1.96
N LYS A 109 2.78 22.38 -1.33
CA LYS A 109 2.14 23.57 -1.92
C LYS A 109 2.90 24.15 -3.11
N SER A 110 4.22 23.97 -3.15
CA SER A 110 5.03 24.41 -4.29
C SER A 110 4.75 23.63 -5.58
N LYS A 111 4.32 22.41 -5.47
CA LYS A 111 3.98 21.50 -6.57
C LYS A 111 2.48 21.50 -6.89
N LEU A 112 1.67 21.50 -5.85
CA LEU A 112 0.23 21.35 -5.87
C LEU A 112 -0.46 22.47 -5.09
N PRO A 113 -0.45 23.72 -5.61
CA PRO A 113 -0.96 24.89 -4.89
C PRO A 113 -2.46 24.78 -4.54
N GLY A 114 -3.26 24.14 -5.39
CA GLY A 114 -4.68 23.88 -5.14
C GLY A 114 -4.97 22.68 -4.23
N GLY A 115 -3.95 21.89 -3.90
CA GLY A 115 -4.05 20.74 -3.01
C GLY A 115 -4.86 19.57 -3.59
N ILE A 116 -5.18 18.58 -2.73
CA ILE A 116 -6.00 17.42 -3.11
C ILE A 116 -7.38 17.86 -3.66
N PRO A 117 -8.07 18.88 -3.12
CA PRO A 117 -9.36 19.32 -3.67
C PRO A 117 -9.29 19.70 -5.15
N ALA A 118 -8.22 20.39 -5.58
CA ALA A 118 -8.06 20.76 -6.99
C ALA A 118 -7.83 19.54 -7.89
N LEU A 119 -7.07 18.54 -7.40
CA LEU A 119 -6.84 17.30 -8.12
C LEU A 119 -8.12 16.45 -8.25
N VAL A 120 -8.87 16.32 -7.18
CA VAL A 120 -10.18 15.65 -7.19
C VAL A 120 -11.13 16.32 -8.17
N LYS A 121 -11.17 17.66 -8.17
CA LYS A 121 -11.96 18.45 -9.14
C LYS A 121 -11.52 18.18 -10.58
N SER A 122 -10.22 18.22 -10.85
CA SER A 122 -9.66 17.94 -12.19
C SER A 122 -9.99 16.53 -12.68
N ALA A 123 -9.90 15.52 -11.79
CA ALA A 123 -10.29 14.15 -12.11
C ALA A 123 -11.78 14.04 -12.47
N LYS A 124 -12.64 14.67 -11.67
CA LYS A 124 -14.09 14.72 -11.90
C LYS A 124 -14.43 15.41 -13.22
N GLU A 125 -13.79 16.54 -13.54
CA GLU A 125 -13.94 17.25 -14.81
C GLU A 125 -13.46 16.43 -16.01
N ALA A 126 -12.39 15.64 -15.83
CA ALA A 126 -11.92 14.69 -16.83
C ALA A 126 -12.82 13.46 -16.96
N GLY A 127 -13.68 13.18 -15.99
CA GLY A 127 -14.59 12.02 -15.98
C GLY A 127 -13.93 10.72 -15.52
N VAL A 128 -12.94 10.81 -14.63
CA VAL A 128 -12.28 9.68 -13.95
C VAL A 128 -12.35 9.86 -12.43
N LYS A 129 -12.18 8.79 -11.67
CA LYS A 129 -12.03 8.84 -10.21
C LYS A 129 -10.59 9.24 -9.84
N PHE A 130 -10.39 9.66 -8.60
CA PHE A 130 -9.08 10.02 -8.05
C PHE A 130 -8.67 9.09 -6.93
N GLY A 131 -7.49 8.49 -7.05
CA GLY A 131 -6.83 7.71 -6.00
C GLY A 131 -5.50 8.33 -5.59
N ILE A 132 -4.98 7.94 -4.44
CA ILE A 132 -3.74 8.50 -3.89
C ILE A 132 -2.88 7.43 -3.21
N TRP A 133 -1.58 7.53 -3.39
CA TRP A 133 -0.58 6.70 -2.73
C TRP A 133 -0.22 7.25 -1.36
N ILE A 134 -0.04 6.36 -0.39
CA ILE A 134 0.46 6.65 0.94
C ILE A 134 1.42 5.54 1.41
N GLU A 135 2.39 5.91 2.26
CA GLU A 135 3.31 4.99 2.94
C GLU A 135 3.38 5.36 4.44
N PRO A 136 2.25 5.24 5.18
CA PRO A 136 2.10 5.89 6.47
C PRO A 136 2.82 5.18 7.62
N GLU A 137 3.37 4.00 7.38
CA GLU A 137 4.15 3.22 8.34
C GLU A 137 5.64 3.59 8.34
N MET A 138 6.05 4.46 7.41
CA MET A 138 7.46 4.83 7.21
C MET A 138 7.72 6.27 7.60
N ILE A 139 8.98 6.55 7.97
CA ILE A 139 9.45 7.88 8.35
C ILE A 139 10.86 8.11 7.80
N ASN A 140 11.10 9.29 7.21
CA ASN A 140 12.46 9.72 6.90
C ASN A 140 13.07 10.49 8.07
N PRO A 141 14.39 10.40 8.31
CA PRO A 141 15.09 11.31 9.21
C PRO A 141 14.90 12.79 8.84
N LYS A 142 14.77 13.07 7.55
CA LYS A 142 14.42 14.40 7.04
C LYS A 142 12.89 14.52 6.92
N SER A 143 12.21 14.67 8.06
CA SER A 143 10.80 14.98 8.19
C SER A 143 10.52 15.76 9.46
N GLU A 144 9.48 16.56 9.47
CA GLU A 144 9.02 17.26 10.67
C GLU A 144 8.51 16.27 11.74
N LEU A 145 7.94 15.14 11.30
CA LEU A 145 7.54 14.09 12.22
C LEU A 145 8.74 13.52 12.99
N PHE A 146 9.84 13.24 12.32
CA PHE A 146 11.04 12.72 12.99
C PHE A 146 11.69 13.75 13.92
N GLU A 147 11.68 15.03 13.54
CA GLU A 147 12.16 16.11 14.42
C GLU A 147 11.34 16.19 15.72
N LYS A 148 10.03 15.96 15.65
CA LYS A 148 9.12 16.02 16.80
C LYS A 148 9.10 14.72 17.62
N HIS A 149 9.21 13.59 16.94
CA HIS A 149 9.01 12.25 17.51
C HIS A 149 10.05 11.24 17.01
N PRO A 150 11.35 11.45 17.27
CA PRO A 150 12.38 10.48 16.89
C PRO A 150 12.22 9.14 17.62
N ASP A 151 11.55 9.14 18.77
CA ASP A 151 11.20 7.97 19.59
C ASP A 151 10.06 7.11 19.01
N TRP A 152 9.42 7.55 17.92
CA TRP A 152 8.40 6.78 17.21
C TRP A 152 8.98 5.84 16.16
N ALA A 153 10.24 5.98 15.83
CA ALA A 153 10.92 5.09 14.90
C ALA A 153 11.52 3.86 15.63
N ILE A 154 11.44 2.71 14.98
CA ILE A 154 12.12 1.49 15.42
C ILE A 154 13.62 1.67 15.15
N THR A 155 14.43 1.84 16.22
CA THR A 155 15.87 2.12 16.12
C THR A 155 16.64 1.47 17.26
N LEU A 156 17.81 0.88 16.97
CA LEU A 156 18.68 0.28 17.97
C LEU A 156 19.42 1.37 18.78
N PRO A 157 19.34 1.34 20.11
CA PRO A 157 20.14 2.24 20.94
C PRO A 157 21.63 1.88 20.86
N ASN A 158 22.49 2.88 20.92
CA ASN A 158 23.96 2.75 20.96
C ASN A 158 24.58 2.00 19.75
N ARG A 159 23.90 2.01 18.62
CA ARG A 159 24.39 1.47 17.35
C ARG A 159 24.11 2.44 16.22
N GLU A 160 24.93 2.39 15.18
CA GLU A 160 24.63 3.08 13.93
C GLU A 160 23.33 2.59 13.36
N THR A 161 22.44 3.51 12.98
CA THR A 161 21.15 3.19 12.40
C THR A 161 21.32 2.78 10.94
N TYR A 162 20.79 1.63 10.59
CA TYR A 162 20.73 1.19 9.20
C TYR A 162 19.45 1.71 8.55
N TYR A 163 19.59 2.39 7.43
CA TYR A 163 18.47 2.92 6.64
C TYR A 163 18.29 2.09 5.38
N TYR A 164 17.13 1.47 5.26
CA TYR A 164 16.73 0.86 4.00
C TYR A 164 15.92 1.88 3.19
N ARG A 165 16.34 2.18 1.96
CA ARG A 165 15.74 3.24 1.12
C ARG A 165 15.63 4.61 1.84
N ASN A 166 16.64 4.97 2.63
CA ASN A 166 16.70 6.24 3.39
C ASN A 166 15.57 6.44 4.41
N GLN A 167 14.88 5.37 4.81
CA GLN A 167 13.73 5.46 5.71
C GLN A 167 13.83 4.48 6.88
N LEU A 168 13.00 4.72 7.88
CA LEU A 168 12.81 3.90 9.06
C LEU A 168 11.33 3.47 9.17
N VAL A 169 11.09 2.44 9.94
CA VAL A 169 9.75 1.93 10.24
C VAL A 169 9.24 2.60 11.51
N LEU A 170 8.01 3.12 11.47
CA LEU A 170 7.30 3.62 12.65
C LEU A 170 6.90 2.47 13.58
N ASP A 171 7.02 2.68 14.86
CA ASP A 171 6.74 1.68 15.89
C ASP A 171 5.24 1.50 16.16
N LEU A 172 4.60 0.65 15.38
CA LEU A 172 3.15 0.36 15.53
C LEU A 172 2.81 -0.44 16.79
N SER A 173 3.77 -0.89 17.59
CA SER A 173 3.51 -1.37 18.95
C SER A 173 3.05 -0.24 19.88
N ASN A 174 3.33 1.03 19.51
CA ASN A 174 2.95 2.23 20.25
C ASN A 174 1.57 2.74 19.80
N PRO A 175 0.55 2.81 20.67
CA PRO A 175 -0.77 3.31 20.33
C PRO A 175 -0.79 4.74 19.77
N LYS A 176 0.12 5.61 20.18
CA LYS A 176 0.22 6.97 19.62
C LYS A 176 0.64 6.96 18.15
N VAL A 177 1.50 6.03 17.78
CA VAL A 177 1.90 5.83 16.38
C VAL A 177 0.74 5.25 15.58
N GLN A 178 -0.04 4.33 16.16
CA GLN A 178 -1.27 3.82 15.53
C GLN A 178 -2.27 4.96 15.28
N ASP A 179 -2.46 5.86 16.25
CA ASP A 179 -3.32 7.04 16.09
C ASP A 179 -2.84 7.97 14.98
N PHE A 180 -1.54 8.18 14.89
CA PHE A 180 -0.94 8.96 13.80
C PHE A 180 -1.20 8.31 12.45
N VAL A 181 -0.90 7.02 12.28
CA VAL A 181 -1.08 6.30 11.01
C VAL A 181 -2.56 6.30 10.59
N PHE A 182 -3.48 6.08 11.53
CA PHE A 182 -4.91 6.22 11.28
C PHE A 182 -5.26 7.64 10.80
N SER A 183 -4.70 8.67 11.44
CA SER A 183 -4.99 10.07 11.11
C SER A 183 -4.57 10.46 9.69
N VAL A 184 -3.59 9.80 9.10
CA VAL A 184 -3.17 10.06 7.70
C VAL A 184 -4.34 9.82 6.74
N VAL A 185 -5.00 8.67 6.84
CA VAL A 185 -6.17 8.34 6.01
C VAL A 185 -7.37 9.21 6.41
N ASP A 186 -7.59 9.35 7.71
CA ASP A 186 -8.73 10.08 8.27
C ASP A 186 -8.74 11.56 7.83
N ASN A 187 -7.60 12.23 7.90
CA ASN A 187 -7.46 13.61 7.48
C ASN A 187 -7.70 13.79 5.97
N ILE A 188 -7.15 12.89 5.15
CA ILE A 188 -7.34 12.94 3.70
C ILE A 188 -8.82 12.78 3.36
N LEU A 189 -9.51 11.76 3.88
CA LEU A 189 -10.92 11.48 3.57
C LEU A 189 -11.89 12.47 4.19
N THR A 190 -11.61 12.98 5.39
CA THR A 190 -12.45 14.01 6.02
C THR A 190 -12.43 15.31 5.24
N ALA A 191 -11.24 15.71 4.75
CA ALA A 191 -11.08 16.91 3.94
C ALA A 191 -11.50 16.71 2.48
N ASN A 192 -11.41 15.48 1.96
CA ASN A 192 -11.65 15.16 0.55
C ASN A 192 -12.43 13.83 0.42
N PRO A 193 -13.73 13.83 0.72
CA PRO A 193 -14.55 12.60 0.74
C PRO A 193 -14.71 11.95 -0.66
N GLU A 194 -14.33 12.63 -1.73
CA GLU A 194 -14.37 12.11 -3.11
C GLU A 194 -13.06 11.37 -3.49
N VAL A 195 -12.05 11.28 -2.59
CA VAL A 195 -10.90 10.36 -2.81
C VAL A 195 -11.42 8.93 -2.80
N ALA A 196 -11.26 8.25 -3.92
CA ALA A 196 -11.94 6.99 -4.21
C ALA A 196 -11.09 5.75 -3.94
N PHE A 197 -9.77 5.91 -3.67
CA PHE A 197 -8.85 4.78 -3.60
C PHE A 197 -7.54 5.15 -2.91
N PHE A 198 -6.96 4.21 -2.17
CA PHE A 198 -5.61 4.32 -1.64
C PHE A 198 -4.72 3.19 -2.13
N LYS A 199 -3.50 3.53 -2.58
CA LYS A 199 -2.38 2.60 -2.66
C LYS A 199 -1.57 2.74 -1.38
N TRP A 200 -1.63 1.72 -0.52
CA TRP A 200 -0.93 1.68 0.75
C TRP A 200 0.37 0.92 0.61
N ASP A 201 1.47 1.61 0.72
CA ASP A 201 2.82 1.05 0.56
C ASP A 201 3.56 0.90 1.89
N CYS A 202 4.63 0.09 1.87
CA CYS A 202 5.54 -0.12 2.99
C CYS A 202 6.85 -0.69 2.44
N ASN A 203 7.83 0.17 2.19
CA ASN A 203 9.02 -0.17 1.41
C ASN A 203 10.27 -0.45 2.24
N SER A 204 10.15 -0.52 3.57
CA SER A 204 11.28 -0.88 4.43
C SER A 204 10.91 -2.00 5.39
N PRO A 205 11.71 -3.07 5.45
CA PRO A 205 11.58 -4.06 6.52
C PRO A 205 12.10 -3.48 7.85
N ILE A 206 11.70 -4.11 8.96
CA ILE A 206 12.26 -3.79 10.28
C ILE A 206 13.69 -4.34 10.34
N THR A 207 14.68 -3.46 10.19
CA THR A 207 16.11 -3.80 10.22
C THR A 207 16.79 -3.45 11.54
N ASN A 208 16.29 -2.42 12.24
CA ASN A 208 16.79 -1.98 13.53
C ASN A 208 15.85 -2.50 14.63
N ILE A 209 16.05 -3.74 15.08
CA ILE A 209 15.09 -4.50 15.88
C ILE A 209 15.08 -4.03 17.34
N TYR A 210 14.51 -2.85 17.60
CA TYR A 210 14.29 -2.35 18.95
C TYR A 210 13.17 -1.29 18.95
N SER A 211 12.20 -1.47 19.85
CA SER A 211 11.11 -0.53 20.09
C SER A 211 11.40 0.32 21.32
N PRO A 212 11.52 1.64 21.20
CA PRO A 212 11.60 2.52 22.39
C PRO A 212 10.38 2.40 23.31
N TYR A 213 9.22 2.08 22.76
CA TYR A 213 7.97 1.91 23.50
C TYR A 213 7.92 0.61 24.34
N LEU A 214 8.36 -0.52 23.77
CA LEU A 214 8.26 -1.84 24.42
C LEU A 214 9.22 -2.03 25.60
N LYS A 215 10.25 -1.24 25.72
CA LYS A 215 11.22 -1.30 26.83
C LYS A 215 11.82 -2.70 27.01
N ASN A 216 11.46 -3.41 28.07
CA ASN A 216 11.94 -4.77 28.39
C ASN A 216 11.22 -5.88 27.62
N LYS A 217 10.16 -5.57 26.86
CA LYS A 217 9.36 -6.54 26.09
C LYS A 217 9.79 -6.65 24.62
N GLN A 218 11.08 -6.47 24.33
CA GLN A 218 11.58 -6.41 22.95
C GLN A 218 11.30 -7.68 22.14
N GLY A 219 11.22 -8.86 22.77
CA GLY A 219 10.86 -10.11 22.10
C GLY A 219 9.47 -10.11 21.44
N GLN A 220 8.58 -9.21 21.86
CA GLN A 220 7.22 -9.08 21.35
C GLN A 220 7.11 -8.13 20.14
N LEU A 221 8.18 -7.42 19.78
CA LEU A 221 8.13 -6.35 18.78
C LEU A 221 7.40 -6.74 17.49
N TYR A 222 7.76 -7.84 16.86
CA TYR A 222 7.11 -8.25 15.59
C TYR A 222 5.64 -8.57 15.75
N ILE A 223 5.26 -9.17 16.88
CA ILE A 223 3.87 -9.55 17.18
C ILE A 223 3.03 -8.29 17.41
N ASP A 224 3.51 -7.41 18.28
CA ASP A 224 2.78 -6.21 18.67
C ASP A 224 2.73 -5.19 17.54
N HIS A 225 3.78 -5.13 16.69
CA HIS A 225 3.80 -4.31 15.48
C HIS A 225 2.73 -4.76 14.48
N VAL A 226 2.64 -6.07 14.20
CA VAL A 226 1.62 -6.62 13.30
C VAL A 226 0.21 -6.42 13.87
N ARG A 227 0.02 -6.64 15.15
CA ARG A 227 -1.27 -6.33 15.82
C ARG A 227 -1.62 -4.85 15.72
N GLY A 228 -0.61 -3.98 15.83
CA GLY A 228 -0.77 -2.54 15.71
C GLY A 228 -1.26 -2.12 14.32
N ILE A 229 -0.68 -2.64 13.25
CA ILE A 229 -1.16 -2.31 11.89
C ILE A 229 -2.57 -2.82 11.65
N TYR A 230 -2.90 -4.05 12.08
CA TYR A 230 -4.26 -4.58 11.92
C TYR A 230 -5.29 -3.80 12.76
N ASN A 231 -4.93 -3.29 13.94
CA ASN A 231 -5.79 -2.39 14.70
C ASN A 231 -6.07 -1.08 13.95
N VAL A 232 -5.06 -0.50 13.30
CA VAL A 232 -5.24 0.69 12.46
C VAL A 232 -6.15 0.38 11.26
N LEU A 233 -5.92 -0.72 10.57
CA LEU A 233 -6.70 -1.13 9.40
C LEU A 233 -8.16 -1.44 9.76
N GLU A 234 -8.43 -2.06 10.92
CA GLU A 234 -9.80 -2.30 11.41
C GLU A 234 -10.52 -0.97 11.65
N ARG A 235 -9.87 0.01 12.32
CA ARG A 235 -10.43 1.34 12.55
C ARG A 235 -10.75 2.07 11.24
N ILE A 236 -9.88 1.95 10.23
CA ILE A 236 -10.13 2.53 8.90
C ILE A 236 -11.33 1.85 8.24
N LYS A 237 -11.38 0.52 8.26
CA LYS A 237 -12.48 -0.25 7.70
C LYS A 237 -13.82 0.10 8.35
N ASP A 238 -13.85 0.25 9.67
CA ASP A 238 -15.06 0.61 10.41
C ASP A 238 -15.57 2.01 10.06
N LYS A 239 -14.67 2.98 9.91
CA LYS A 239 -15.03 4.36 9.58
C LYS A 239 -15.28 4.58 8.09
N TYR A 240 -14.54 3.89 7.23
CA TYR A 240 -14.56 4.05 5.77
C TYR A 240 -14.74 2.71 5.04
N PRO A 241 -15.82 1.97 5.29
CA PRO A 241 -16.01 0.59 4.80
C PRO A 241 -16.00 0.48 3.27
N ASN A 242 -16.41 1.55 2.58
CA ASN A 242 -16.60 1.54 1.13
C ASN A 242 -15.38 2.05 0.34
N VAL A 243 -14.29 2.45 1.01
CA VAL A 243 -13.08 2.91 0.32
C VAL A 243 -12.19 1.71 0.02
N PRO A 244 -11.97 1.38 -1.27
CA PRO A 244 -11.05 0.32 -1.65
C PRO A 244 -9.61 0.75 -1.43
N MET A 245 -8.76 -0.22 -1.09
CA MET A 245 -7.33 -0.02 -0.89
C MET A 245 -6.54 -1.14 -1.55
N MET A 246 -5.42 -0.79 -2.17
CA MET A 246 -4.40 -1.72 -2.67
C MET A 246 -3.28 -1.86 -1.66
N LEU A 247 -2.91 -3.09 -1.33
CA LEU A 247 -1.74 -3.40 -0.51
C LEU A 247 -0.49 -3.42 -1.39
N CYS A 248 0.51 -2.64 -1.03
CA CYS A 248 1.84 -2.69 -1.61
C CYS A 248 2.90 -2.78 -0.50
N SER A 249 4.01 -3.42 -0.80
CA SER A 249 5.18 -3.49 0.08
C SER A 249 6.41 -3.83 -0.78
N GLY A 250 6.81 -2.92 -1.66
CA GLY A 250 7.74 -3.24 -2.74
C GLY A 250 7.22 -4.37 -3.63
N GLY A 251 5.91 -4.50 -3.74
CA GLY A 251 5.18 -5.62 -4.30
C GLY A 251 4.33 -6.35 -3.26
N GLY A 252 4.18 -7.67 -3.41
CA GLY A 252 3.35 -8.53 -2.58
C GLY A 252 4.02 -9.07 -1.32
N ALA A 253 5.06 -8.42 -0.78
CA ALA A 253 5.85 -8.96 0.33
C ALA A 253 5.08 -9.17 1.63
N ARG A 254 3.95 -8.48 1.81
CA ARG A 254 3.06 -8.61 3.00
C ARG A 254 1.68 -9.18 2.66
N CYS A 255 1.50 -9.72 1.46
CA CYS A 255 0.22 -10.28 1.07
C CYS A 255 0.00 -11.60 1.81
N ASP A 256 -1.02 -11.62 2.65
CA ASP A 256 -1.57 -12.80 3.30
C ASP A 256 -3.10 -12.69 3.39
N TYR A 257 -3.76 -13.74 3.83
CA TYR A 257 -5.22 -13.73 3.91
C TYR A 257 -5.75 -12.80 5.02
N GLU A 258 -4.99 -12.52 6.06
CA GLU A 258 -5.39 -11.55 7.08
C GLU A 258 -5.44 -10.14 6.51
N ALA A 259 -4.41 -9.75 5.74
CA ALA A 259 -4.39 -8.46 5.06
C ALA A 259 -5.57 -8.26 4.10
N LEU A 260 -6.00 -9.31 3.41
CA LEU A 260 -7.11 -9.24 2.46
C LEU A 260 -8.48 -8.94 3.09
N LYS A 261 -8.62 -8.96 4.41
CA LYS A 261 -9.82 -8.43 5.12
C LYS A 261 -9.97 -6.91 4.95
N TYR A 262 -8.87 -6.22 4.65
CA TYR A 262 -8.79 -4.76 4.63
C TYR A 262 -8.52 -4.20 3.23
N PHE A 263 -7.89 -5.00 2.37
CA PHE A 263 -7.50 -4.62 1.02
C PHE A 263 -8.33 -5.35 -0.03
N THR A 264 -8.72 -4.61 -1.06
CA THR A 264 -9.47 -5.19 -2.19
C THR A 264 -8.55 -5.93 -3.15
N GLU A 265 -7.32 -5.50 -3.24
CA GLU A 265 -6.27 -6.08 -4.09
C GLU A 265 -4.87 -5.83 -3.52
N PHE A 266 -3.87 -6.51 -4.12
CA PHE A 266 -2.48 -6.27 -3.80
C PHE A 266 -1.61 -6.16 -5.06
N TRP A 267 -0.59 -5.33 -4.96
CA TRP A 267 0.46 -5.18 -5.97
C TRP A 267 1.40 -6.38 -5.93
N CYS A 268 1.42 -7.19 -7.00
CA CYS A 268 2.18 -8.45 -6.98
C CYS A 268 3.70 -8.24 -6.89
N SER A 269 4.25 -7.28 -7.63
CA SER A 269 5.69 -7.01 -7.65
C SER A 269 6.00 -5.68 -8.34
N ASP A 270 7.02 -4.98 -7.84
CA ASP A 270 7.63 -3.83 -8.53
C ASP A 270 8.40 -4.25 -9.80
N ASN A 271 8.70 -5.53 -9.95
CA ASN A 271 9.19 -6.04 -11.24
C ASN A 271 8.02 -6.15 -12.21
N THR A 272 7.90 -5.16 -13.09
CA THR A 272 6.83 -5.05 -14.08
C THR A 272 7.21 -5.62 -15.46
N ASP A 273 8.40 -6.23 -15.60
CA ASP A 273 8.77 -6.93 -16.84
C ASP A 273 7.71 -8.00 -17.16
N PRO A 274 7.08 -7.97 -18.35
CA PRO A 274 5.96 -8.84 -18.66
C PRO A 274 6.35 -10.33 -18.75
N ILE A 275 7.61 -10.66 -19.06
CA ILE A 275 8.08 -12.04 -19.06
C ILE A 275 8.21 -12.54 -17.63
N GLU A 276 8.83 -11.76 -16.75
CA GLU A 276 8.93 -12.06 -15.31
C GLU A 276 7.54 -12.14 -14.65
N ARG A 277 6.64 -11.25 -15.06
CA ARG A 277 5.26 -11.23 -14.55
C ARG A 277 4.47 -12.51 -14.84
N LEU A 278 4.77 -13.25 -15.91
CA LEU A 278 4.16 -14.56 -16.14
C LEU A 278 4.44 -15.52 -14.96
N PHE A 279 5.68 -15.55 -14.48
CA PHE A 279 6.06 -16.41 -13.35
C PHE A 279 5.54 -15.88 -12.01
N ILE A 280 5.63 -14.56 -11.80
CA ILE A 280 5.17 -13.90 -10.58
C ILE A 280 3.67 -14.08 -10.42
N GLN A 281 2.88 -13.77 -11.45
CA GLN A 281 1.42 -13.89 -11.44
C GLN A 281 0.98 -15.35 -11.31
N TRP A 282 1.64 -16.27 -12.02
CA TRP A 282 1.38 -17.69 -11.88
C TRP A 282 1.69 -18.20 -10.47
N GLY A 283 2.81 -17.78 -9.86
CA GLY A 283 3.17 -18.14 -8.50
C GLY A 283 2.12 -17.71 -7.46
N PHE A 284 1.72 -16.45 -7.49
CA PHE A 284 0.66 -15.94 -6.59
C PHE A 284 -0.69 -16.62 -6.85
N SER A 285 -1.02 -16.94 -8.11
CA SER A 285 -2.27 -17.60 -8.47
C SER A 285 -2.42 -19.03 -7.92
N GLN A 286 -1.37 -19.63 -7.38
CA GLN A 286 -1.50 -20.91 -6.67
C GLN A 286 -2.31 -20.77 -5.37
N ILE A 287 -2.31 -19.58 -4.77
CA ILE A 287 -2.92 -19.31 -3.46
C ILE A 287 -4.02 -18.25 -3.57
N PHE A 288 -3.77 -17.15 -4.30
CA PHE A 288 -4.65 -16.00 -4.36
C PHE A 288 -5.49 -15.97 -5.64
N PRO A 289 -6.78 -15.57 -5.55
CA PRO A 289 -7.63 -15.42 -6.73
C PRO A 289 -7.14 -14.24 -7.59
N ALA A 290 -7.27 -14.34 -8.91
CA ALA A 290 -6.90 -13.31 -9.86
C ALA A 290 -7.47 -11.93 -9.51
N LYS A 291 -8.69 -11.90 -8.96
CA LYS A 291 -9.38 -10.67 -8.51
C LYS A 291 -8.64 -9.89 -7.42
N ALA A 292 -7.79 -10.54 -6.65
CA ALA A 292 -7.00 -9.90 -5.60
C ALA A 292 -5.64 -9.41 -6.09
N MET A 293 -5.27 -9.68 -7.35
CA MET A 293 -3.92 -9.44 -7.86
C MET A 293 -3.92 -8.33 -8.90
N ASP A 294 -2.98 -7.39 -8.77
CA ASP A 294 -2.80 -6.30 -9.71
C ASP A 294 -1.75 -6.62 -10.76
N ALA A 295 -2.06 -6.24 -11.99
CA ALA A 295 -1.16 -6.29 -13.11
C ALA A 295 -0.81 -4.89 -13.62
N HIS A 296 0.25 -4.79 -14.42
CA HIS A 296 0.74 -3.52 -14.94
C HIS A 296 1.15 -3.64 -16.41
N VAL A 297 0.74 -2.67 -17.21
CA VAL A 297 1.24 -2.47 -18.57
C VAL A 297 2.38 -1.47 -18.50
N THR A 298 3.59 -1.97 -18.35
CA THR A 298 4.78 -1.13 -18.16
C THR A 298 5.24 -0.45 -19.46
N SER A 299 5.79 0.74 -19.33
CA SER A 299 6.56 1.42 -20.39
C SER A 299 8.07 1.11 -20.35
N TRP A 300 8.57 0.54 -19.27
CA TRP A 300 10.02 0.32 -19.06
C TRP A 300 10.61 -0.75 -19.96
N ASN A 301 9.89 -1.85 -20.18
CA ASN A 301 10.34 -2.91 -21.06
C ASN A 301 9.91 -2.65 -22.49
N LYS A 302 10.87 -2.30 -23.35
CA LYS A 302 10.66 -2.11 -24.80
C LYS A 302 11.00 -3.35 -25.66
N LYS A 303 11.38 -4.48 -25.05
CA LYS A 303 11.74 -5.71 -25.75
C LYS A 303 10.53 -6.49 -26.25
N THR A 304 9.39 -6.29 -25.63
CA THR A 304 8.12 -6.94 -25.96
C THR A 304 7.14 -5.96 -26.58
N SER A 305 6.21 -6.46 -27.40
CA SER A 305 5.16 -5.63 -28.00
C SER A 305 4.18 -5.12 -26.92
N VAL A 306 3.52 -4.01 -27.19
CA VAL A 306 2.43 -3.49 -26.31
C VAL A 306 1.35 -4.55 -26.15
N LYS A 307 0.98 -5.24 -27.27
CA LYS A 307 -0.01 -6.32 -27.22
C LYS A 307 0.38 -7.40 -26.19
N PHE A 308 1.63 -7.89 -26.23
CA PHE A 308 2.08 -8.91 -25.28
C PHE A 308 2.00 -8.42 -23.82
N ARG A 309 2.44 -7.18 -23.56
CA ARG A 309 2.35 -6.58 -22.22
C ARG A 309 0.90 -6.48 -21.73
N THR A 310 0.00 -6.07 -22.62
CA THR A 310 -1.43 -5.96 -22.33
C THR A 310 -2.07 -7.34 -22.11
N ASP A 311 -1.72 -8.33 -22.95
CA ASP A 311 -2.25 -9.70 -22.79
C ASP A 311 -1.85 -10.29 -21.42
N VAL A 312 -0.58 -10.10 -20.99
CA VAL A 312 -0.11 -10.55 -19.67
C VAL A 312 -0.85 -9.83 -18.54
N ALA A 313 -1.04 -8.52 -18.65
CA ALA A 313 -1.76 -7.74 -17.65
C ALA A 313 -3.25 -8.13 -17.58
N SER A 314 -3.89 -8.39 -18.71
CA SER A 314 -5.33 -8.74 -18.80
C SER A 314 -5.69 -10.09 -18.18
N MET A 315 -4.70 -10.88 -17.75
CA MET A 315 -4.94 -12.13 -17.01
C MET A 315 -5.35 -11.91 -15.55
N LEU A 316 -5.20 -10.69 -15.03
CA LEU A 316 -5.54 -10.30 -13.68
C LEU A 316 -6.66 -9.26 -13.63
N SER A 317 -7.08 -8.89 -12.42
CA SER A 317 -8.32 -8.14 -12.23
C SER A 317 -8.18 -6.63 -12.40
N LEU A 318 -7.13 -6.04 -11.83
CA LEU A 318 -6.83 -4.62 -11.95
C LEU A 318 -5.71 -4.43 -12.97
N ILE A 319 -5.87 -3.47 -13.87
CA ILE A 319 -4.82 -3.12 -14.84
C ILE A 319 -4.33 -1.71 -14.52
N HIS A 320 -3.07 -1.63 -14.09
CA HIS A 320 -2.28 -0.40 -14.06
C HIS A 320 -1.75 -0.09 -15.47
N ILE A 321 -1.89 1.14 -15.89
CA ILE A 321 -1.28 1.64 -17.13
C ILE A 321 -0.38 2.82 -16.81
#